data_e49d38a4cf09d8e2bf6cd6cc0e480988
#
_entry.id   e49d38a4cf09d8e2bf6cd6cc0e480988
#
_cell.length_a   1.000
_cell.length_b   1.000
_cell.length_c   1.000
_cell.angle_alpha   90.00
_cell.angle_beta   90.00
_cell.angle_gamma   90.00
#
_symmetry.space_group_name_H-M   'P 1'
#
loop_
_entity.id
_entity.type
_entity.pdbx_description
1 polymer ?
#
loop_
_entity_poly.entity_id
_entity_poly.type
_entity_poly.pdbx_seq_one_letter_code
_entity_poly.pdbx_strand_id
1 'polypeptide(L)'
;DEHKSKHSEQPFFHYLAFTAPHFPLHALPEDIAKYQELYQAGWDVIREKRWEKIRELGLPVGDKLSEVEREIGPPYHRDEPFEILGPGEVNKPVPWDSLTDQQKEFQTNKMAIHAAMIHRMDIEIGRVFEQIKKMGQWENTLVIFLSDNGASAEIMIRGDGHDPAASPGSEETYLCLGPGWSTACNTPFRRHKTWTHEGGITTPLIISWPKGIAFRGELRTTPGHVIDVVPTILDIAGAKDVATDGPDSPGKSLVATFTENSIVERSHLWWFHDGHKAVMKDGWKALATNGKKWDLYDLRTNRAEAIDQSGEQPEKVIELVKIWDDQFAEFKDLALSSMSEDERETQAKAMARGRRNSSAQIDALPPAKQSLFNSQSLEINGHPAFVMNPENPAPGKPWVFYGPTLPAYPDRAESWMHQQFLKAGIAIAGVDV
;
A
#
# COMPACT_ATOMS: atom_id res chain seq x y z
N ASP A 1 -20.99 -4.56 18.32
CA ASP A 1 -22.07 -4.75 19.29
C ASP A 1 -23.38 -4.10 18.84
N GLU A 2 -23.38 -2.86 18.38
CA GLU A 2 -24.58 -2.15 17.92
C GLU A 2 -25.24 -2.84 16.70
N HIS A 3 -24.46 -3.23 15.70
CA HIS A 3 -24.95 -3.98 14.54
C HIS A 3 -25.69 -5.26 14.97
N LYS A 4 -25.08 -6.07 15.84
CA LYS A 4 -25.69 -7.29 16.36
C LYS A 4 -27.03 -7.01 17.07
N SER A 5 -27.10 -5.94 17.86
CA SER A 5 -28.30 -5.60 18.63
C SER A 5 -29.45 -5.05 17.79
N LYS A 6 -29.14 -4.31 16.70
CA LYS A 6 -30.14 -3.59 15.89
C LYS A 6 -30.38 -4.18 14.51
N HIS A 7 -29.42 -4.93 13.98
CA HIS A 7 -29.35 -5.38 12.58
C HIS A 7 -28.83 -6.80 12.44
N SER A 8 -29.13 -7.70 13.40
CA SER A 8 -28.57 -9.07 13.46
C SER A 8 -28.77 -9.91 12.18
N GLU A 9 -29.85 -9.62 11.44
CA GLU A 9 -30.22 -10.35 10.21
C GLU A 9 -29.60 -9.73 8.95
N GLN A 10 -28.90 -8.60 9.07
CA GLN A 10 -28.27 -7.93 7.93
C GLN A 10 -26.79 -8.29 7.84
N PRO A 11 -26.20 -8.47 6.65
CA PRO A 11 -24.77 -8.56 6.51
C PRO A 11 -24.09 -7.25 6.89
N PHE A 12 -22.84 -7.33 7.29
CA PHE A 12 -22.00 -6.14 7.53
C PHE A 12 -20.82 -6.12 6.54
N PHE A 13 -20.38 -4.92 6.24
CA PHE A 13 -19.09 -4.66 5.59
C PHE A 13 -18.24 -3.82 6.54
N HIS A 14 -17.00 -4.24 6.77
CA HIS A 14 -16.06 -3.51 7.61
C HIS A 14 -14.72 -3.37 6.87
N TYR A 15 -14.32 -2.12 6.62
CA TYR A 15 -13.00 -1.79 6.10
C TYR A 15 -12.11 -1.38 7.27
N LEU A 16 -11.15 -2.24 7.62
CA LEU A 16 -10.22 -2.02 8.72
C LEU A 16 -8.90 -1.53 8.12
N ALA A 17 -8.76 -0.20 8.02
CA ALA A 17 -7.59 0.44 7.44
C ALA A 17 -6.60 0.81 8.55
N PHE A 18 -5.44 0.17 8.56
CA PHE A 18 -4.33 0.53 9.42
C PHE A 18 -3.37 1.46 8.67
N THR A 19 -2.88 2.50 9.34
CA THR A 19 -1.72 3.27 8.89
C THR A 19 -0.43 2.51 9.15
N ALA A 20 -0.38 1.72 10.23
CA ALA A 20 0.72 0.80 10.50
C ALA A 20 0.86 -0.27 9.39
N PRO A 21 2.08 -0.68 9.00
CA PRO A 21 3.38 -0.27 9.54
C PRO A 21 4.07 0.87 8.76
N HIS A 22 3.31 1.77 8.13
CA HIS A 22 3.86 2.94 7.44
C HIS A 22 4.61 3.86 8.43
N PHE A 23 5.59 4.60 7.96
CA PHE A 23 6.25 5.62 8.78
C PHE A 23 5.30 6.81 9.11
N PRO A 24 5.52 7.55 10.22
CA PRO A 24 6.60 7.37 11.20
C PRO A 24 6.46 6.06 11.99
N LEU A 25 7.62 5.45 12.31
CA LEU A 25 7.65 4.18 13.02
C LEU A 25 7.44 4.43 14.53
N HIS A 26 6.25 4.07 15.03
CA HIS A 26 5.88 4.22 16.43
C HIS A 26 5.35 2.90 16.99
N ALA A 27 5.85 2.48 18.15
CA ALA A 27 5.35 1.28 18.84
C ALA A 27 5.57 1.36 20.36
N LEU A 28 4.85 0.53 21.08
CA LEU A 28 5.01 0.44 22.54
C LEU A 28 6.37 -0.15 22.91
N PRO A 29 7.05 0.38 23.93
CA PRO A 29 8.38 -0.11 24.33
C PRO A 29 8.45 -1.61 24.61
N GLU A 30 7.41 -2.18 25.23
CA GLU A 30 7.32 -3.61 25.50
C GLU A 30 7.18 -4.48 24.25
N ASP A 31 6.65 -3.92 23.16
CA ASP A 31 6.59 -4.63 21.87
C ASP A 31 7.92 -4.51 21.12
N ILE A 32 8.58 -3.35 21.17
CA ILE A 32 9.90 -3.13 20.57
C ILE A 32 10.93 -4.07 21.19
N ALA A 33 10.94 -4.21 22.51
CA ALA A 33 11.89 -5.05 23.26
C ALA A 33 11.88 -6.52 22.80
N LYS A 34 10.77 -7.03 22.26
CA LYS A 34 10.64 -8.41 21.76
C LYS A 34 11.50 -8.68 20.51
N TYR A 35 11.88 -7.64 19.80
CA TYR A 35 12.48 -7.78 18.47
C TYR A 35 13.91 -7.25 18.35
N GLN A 36 14.41 -6.52 19.33
CA GLN A 36 15.75 -5.91 19.27
C GLN A 36 16.86 -6.94 19.04
N GLU A 37 16.86 -8.01 19.78
CA GLU A 37 17.91 -9.04 19.66
C GLU A 37 17.90 -9.72 18.28
N LEU A 38 16.69 -9.97 17.74
CA LEU A 38 16.51 -10.62 16.44
C LEU A 38 17.18 -9.84 15.30
N TYR A 39 17.04 -8.53 15.30
CA TYR A 39 17.49 -7.70 14.19
C TYR A 39 18.95 -7.19 14.32
N GLN A 40 19.64 -7.51 15.43
CA GLN A 40 21.09 -7.33 15.53
C GLN A 40 21.86 -8.15 14.49
N ALA A 41 21.26 -9.24 13.99
CA ALA A 41 21.84 -10.05 12.92
C ALA A 41 22.00 -9.29 11.58
N GLY A 42 21.30 -8.17 11.41
CA GLY A 42 21.37 -7.32 10.24
C GLY A 42 20.55 -7.79 9.05
N TRP A 43 20.33 -6.87 8.12
CA TRP A 43 19.42 -7.09 6.98
C TRP A 43 19.91 -8.16 6.00
N ASP A 44 21.22 -8.37 5.82
CA ASP A 44 21.71 -9.41 4.90
C ASP A 44 21.34 -10.81 5.43
N VAL A 45 21.60 -11.09 6.73
CA VAL A 45 21.25 -12.37 7.38
C VAL A 45 19.73 -12.57 7.44
N ILE A 46 18.98 -11.53 7.78
CA ILE A 46 17.50 -11.60 7.83
C ILE A 46 16.93 -11.87 6.44
N ARG A 47 17.50 -11.25 5.39
CA ARG A 47 17.10 -11.49 4.01
C ARG A 47 17.30 -12.95 3.59
N GLU A 48 18.44 -13.54 3.91
CA GLU A 48 18.73 -14.95 3.63
C GLU A 48 17.75 -15.88 4.37
N LYS A 49 17.58 -15.71 5.69
CA LYS A 49 16.63 -16.49 6.50
C LYS A 49 15.19 -16.37 5.97
N ARG A 50 14.79 -15.16 5.55
CA ARG A 50 13.48 -14.95 4.95
C ARG A 50 13.34 -15.70 3.62
N TRP A 51 14.36 -15.68 2.78
CA TRP A 51 14.40 -16.44 1.53
C TRP A 51 14.29 -17.95 1.75
N GLU A 52 15.07 -18.49 2.68
CA GLU A 52 14.98 -19.92 3.09
C GLU A 52 13.56 -20.27 3.52
N LYS A 53 12.95 -19.43 4.38
CA LYS A 53 11.59 -19.67 4.87
C LYS A 53 10.53 -19.59 3.77
N ILE A 54 10.65 -18.66 2.84
CA ILE A 54 9.79 -18.54 1.66
C ILE A 54 9.83 -19.84 0.82
N ARG A 55 11.01 -20.40 0.63
CA ARG A 55 11.20 -21.67 -0.10
C ARG A 55 10.62 -22.87 0.66
N GLU A 56 10.87 -22.95 1.95
CA GLU A 56 10.29 -24.01 2.81
C GLU A 56 8.76 -24.01 2.76
N LEU A 57 8.15 -22.84 2.73
CA LEU A 57 6.69 -22.68 2.63
C LEU A 57 6.15 -22.94 1.21
N GLY A 58 7.00 -23.13 0.22
CA GLY A 58 6.61 -23.36 -1.17
C GLY A 58 5.88 -22.17 -1.81
N LEU A 59 6.15 -20.93 -1.36
CA LEU A 59 5.49 -19.77 -1.93
C LEU A 59 5.85 -19.59 -3.42
N PRO A 60 4.90 -19.20 -4.29
CA PRO A 60 5.09 -19.15 -5.74
C PRO A 60 5.86 -17.89 -6.18
N VAL A 61 7.05 -17.68 -5.62
CA VAL A 61 7.89 -16.51 -5.88
C VAL A 61 9.09 -16.80 -6.81
N GLY A 62 9.15 -18.02 -7.34
CA GLY A 62 10.29 -18.51 -8.13
C GLY A 62 11.41 -19.08 -7.26
N ASP A 63 12.49 -19.49 -7.89
CA ASP A 63 13.62 -20.19 -7.27
C ASP A 63 14.89 -19.32 -7.17
N LYS A 64 14.79 -18.05 -7.55
CA LYS A 64 15.93 -17.12 -7.55
C LYS A 64 15.73 -16.00 -6.54
N LEU A 65 16.80 -15.67 -5.85
CA LEU A 65 16.91 -14.47 -5.03
C LEU A 65 17.53 -13.36 -5.89
N SER A 66 16.93 -12.16 -5.87
CA SER A 66 17.53 -11.01 -6.54
C SER A 66 18.85 -10.62 -5.88
N GLU A 67 19.75 -10.01 -6.63
CA GLU A 67 20.90 -9.34 -6.04
C GLU A 67 20.47 -8.07 -5.29
N VAL A 68 21.19 -7.73 -4.24
CA VAL A 68 20.97 -6.46 -3.54
C VAL A 68 21.55 -5.31 -4.36
N GLU A 69 20.71 -4.41 -4.80
CA GLU A 69 21.11 -3.22 -5.55
C GLU A 69 21.70 -2.17 -4.59
N ARG A 70 22.98 -2.34 -4.23
CA ARG A 70 23.71 -1.56 -3.21
C ARG A 70 23.73 -0.05 -3.45
N GLU A 71 23.46 0.40 -4.68
CA GLU A 71 23.46 1.81 -5.06
C GLU A 71 22.07 2.44 -5.07
N ILE A 72 21.01 1.66 -4.87
CA ILE A 72 19.64 2.17 -4.88
C ILE A 72 19.28 2.67 -3.49
N GLY A 73 19.15 3.98 -3.37
CA GLY A 73 18.73 4.68 -2.16
C GLY A 73 17.23 4.96 -2.11
N PRO A 74 16.81 5.90 -1.23
CA PRO A 74 15.44 6.37 -1.16
C PRO A 74 14.97 6.95 -2.50
N PRO A 75 13.67 6.81 -2.83
CA PRO A 75 13.13 7.35 -4.10
C PRO A 75 13.17 8.89 -4.14
N TYR A 76 13.09 9.52 -2.98
CA TYR A 76 13.10 10.97 -2.81
C TYR A 76 14.26 11.36 -1.90
N HIS A 77 15.45 11.54 -2.47
CA HIS A 77 16.62 11.92 -1.68
C HIS A 77 16.58 13.41 -1.34
N ARG A 78 16.76 13.72 -0.05
CA ARG A 78 16.98 15.06 0.50
C ARG A 78 18.06 14.97 1.57
N ASP A 79 18.91 15.96 1.68
CA ASP A 79 20.00 15.99 2.67
C ASP A 79 19.49 16.27 4.08
N GLU A 80 18.48 17.16 4.21
CA GLU A 80 17.92 17.60 5.49
C GLU A 80 17.53 16.48 6.47
N PRO A 81 16.79 15.43 6.07
CA PRO A 81 16.48 14.34 7.00
C PRO A 81 17.73 13.63 7.54
N PHE A 82 18.79 13.50 6.74
CA PHE A 82 20.02 12.85 7.18
C PHE A 82 20.79 13.71 8.20
N GLU A 83 20.77 15.03 8.06
CA GLU A 83 21.36 15.95 9.03
C GLU A 83 20.64 15.86 10.38
N ILE A 84 19.30 15.74 10.39
CA ILE A 84 18.48 15.66 11.60
C ILE A 84 18.59 14.28 12.25
N LEU A 85 18.48 13.19 11.48
CA LEU A 85 18.57 11.81 11.98
C LEU A 85 20.00 11.45 12.43
N GLY A 86 20.98 12.17 11.91
CA GLY A 86 22.38 12.03 12.31
C GLY A 86 23.08 10.80 11.73
N PRO A 87 24.28 10.48 12.25
CA PRO A 87 25.20 9.52 11.64
C PRO A 87 24.77 8.05 11.74
N GLY A 88 23.69 7.74 12.45
CA GLY A 88 23.09 6.41 12.50
C GLY A 88 22.30 6.04 11.25
N GLU A 89 21.84 7.05 10.47
CA GLU A 89 21.04 6.79 9.27
C GLU A 89 21.91 6.40 8.07
N VAL A 90 21.36 5.54 7.20
CA VAL A 90 22.06 4.98 6.05
C VAL A 90 21.16 5.06 4.82
N ASN A 91 21.64 5.73 3.77
CA ASN A 91 20.87 6.03 2.57
C ASN A 91 20.95 4.95 1.45
N LYS A 92 21.63 3.84 1.69
CA LYS A 92 21.80 2.74 0.75
C LYS A 92 21.81 1.40 1.47
N PRO A 93 21.41 0.30 0.84
CA PRO A 93 21.47 -1.04 1.43
C PRO A 93 22.92 -1.60 1.36
N VAL A 94 23.86 -0.89 1.94
CA VAL A 94 25.26 -1.33 2.02
C VAL A 94 25.40 -2.65 2.80
N PRO A 95 26.49 -3.42 2.65
CA PRO A 95 26.70 -4.63 3.45
C PRO A 95 26.64 -4.31 4.96
N TRP A 96 25.84 -5.08 5.71
CA TRP A 96 25.67 -4.86 7.15
C TRP A 96 26.98 -4.77 7.93
N ASP A 97 27.94 -5.61 7.58
CA ASP A 97 29.24 -5.65 8.25
C ASP A 97 30.12 -4.41 8.00
N SER A 98 29.78 -3.61 6.99
CA SER A 98 30.45 -2.34 6.71
C SER A 98 29.97 -1.18 7.57
N LEU A 99 28.87 -1.37 8.31
CA LEU A 99 28.30 -0.35 9.17
C LEU A 99 29.12 -0.16 10.47
N THR A 100 29.16 1.07 10.97
CA THR A 100 29.64 1.37 12.32
C THR A 100 28.69 0.81 13.38
N ASP A 101 29.15 0.65 14.61
CA ASP A 101 28.31 0.17 15.72
C ASP A 101 27.11 1.10 15.94
N GLN A 102 27.28 2.41 15.82
CA GLN A 102 26.19 3.39 15.91
C GLN A 102 25.14 3.21 14.81
N GLN A 103 25.59 2.95 13.59
CA GLN A 103 24.67 2.67 12.48
C GLN A 103 23.91 1.35 12.71
N LYS A 104 24.62 0.29 13.14
CA LYS A 104 23.98 -1.00 13.44
C LYS A 104 22.93 -0.87 14.53
N GLU A 105 23.22 -0.15 15.61
CA GLU A 105 22.27 0.10 16.69
C GLU A 105 21.03 0.87 16.18
N PHE A 106 21.24 1.97 15.47
CA PHE A 106 20.14 2.78 14.92
C PHE A 106 19.26 1.99 13.96
N GLN A 107 19.86 1.26 13.03
CA GLN A 107 19.13 0.44 12.07
C GLN A 107 18.42 -0.74 12.75
N THR A 108 19.01 -1.37 13.76
CA THR A 108 18.37 -2.42 14.57
C THR A 108 17.10 -1.89 15.24
N ASN A 109 17.17 -0.71 15.85
CA ASN A 109 16.01 -0.07 16.47
C ASN A 109 14.89 0.18 15.48
N LYS A 110 15.18 0.71 14.29
CA LYS A 110 14.17 0.94 13.24
C LYS A 110 13.42 -0.34 12.87
N MET A 111 14.13 -1.44 12.65
CA MET A 111 13.47 -2.69 12.28
C MET A 111 12.72 -3.33 13.45
N ALA A 112 13.23 -3.20 14.67
CA ALA A 112 12.52 -3.67 15.86
C ALA A 112 11.20 -2.92 16.06
N ILE A 113 11.18 -1.60 15.85
CA ILE A 113 9.97 -0.78 15.92
C ILE A 113 8.98 -1.21 14.81
N HIS A 114 9.44 -1.35 13.57
CA HIS A 114 8.59 -1.79 12.45
C HIS A 114 7.95 -3.16 12.72
N ALA A 115 8.72 -4.12 13.24
CA ALA A 115 8.20 -5.43 13.61
C ALA A 115 7.19 -5.34 14.78
N ALA A 116 7.44 -4.47 15.74
CA ALA A 116 6.53 -4.20 16.85
C ALA A 116 5.20 -3.60 16.39
N MET A 117 5.21 -2.71 15.39
CA MET A 117 3.99 -2.18 14.76
C MET A 117 3.16 -3.31 14.13
N ILE A 118 3.80 -4.21 13.37
CA ILE A 118 3.12 -5.36 12.76
C ILE A 118 2.56 -6.30 13.84
N HIS A 119 3.34 -6.57 14.89
CA HIS A 119 2.90 -7.37 16.02
C HIS A 119 1.67 -6.80 16.71
N ARG A 120 1.66 -5.50 16.98
CA ARG A 120 0.50 -4.81 17.58
C ARG A 120 -0.71 -4.84 16.66
N MET A 121 -0.52 -4.60 15.37
CA MET A 121 -1.58 -4.70 14.38
C MET A 121 -2.23 -6.10 14.36
N ASP A 122 -1.42 -7.16 14.42
CA ASP A 122 -1.93 -8.55 14.48
C ASP A 122 -2.78 -8.81 15.74
N ILE A 123 -2.33 -8.32 16.90
CA ILE A 123 -3.11 -8.38 18.15
C ILE A 123 -4.46 -7.68 17.99
N GLU A 124 -4.48 -6.49 17.42
CA GLU A 124 -5.72 -5.72 17.27
C GLU A 124 -6.67 -6.33 16.24
N ILE A 125 -6.16 -6.91 15.16
CA ILE A 125 -6.94 -7.74 14.22
C ILE A 125 -7.55 -8.93 14.96
N GLY A 126 -6.78 -9.60 15.81
CA GLY A 126 -7.25 -10.69 16.65
C GLY A 126 -8.43 -10.30 17.53
N ARG A 127 -8.42 -9.09 18.12
CA ARG A 127 -9.54 -8.56 18.90
C ARG A 127 -10.81 -8.37 18.07
N VAL A 128 -10.67 -7.91 16.83
CA VAL A 128 -11.81 -7.79 15.90
C VAL A 128 -12.37 -9.17 15.56
N PHE A 129 -11.53 -10.15 15.31
CA PHE A 129 -11.95 -11.54 15.05
C PHE A 129 -12.69 -12.15 16.24
N GLU A 130 -12.21 -11.94 17.46
CA GLU A 130 -12.90 -12.41 18.65
C GLU A 130 -14.29 -11.74 18.82
N GLN A 131 -14.42 -10.48 18.44
CA GLN A 131 -15.72 -9.81 18.44
C GLN A 131 -16.67 -10.41 17.39
N ILE A 132 -16.21 -10.71 16.18
CA ILE A 132 -17.00 -11.37 15.13
C ILE A 132 -17.44 -12.77 15.60
N LYS A 133 -16.55 -13.53 16.25
CA LYS A 133 -16.88 -14.83 16.86
C LYS A 133 -17.96 -14.70 17.93
N LYS A 134 -17.86 -13.75 18.83
CA LYS A 134 -18.87 -13.46 19.87
C LYS A 134 -20.24 -13.08 19.26
N MET A 135 -20.23 -12.48 18.08
CA MET A 135 -21.45 -12.19 17.31
C MET A 135 -22.06 -13.45 16.68
N GLY A 136 -21.36 -14.58 16.64
CA GLY A 136 -21.80 -15.81 15.96
C GLY A 136 -21.70 -15.72 14.43
N GLN A 137 -20.93 -14.75 13.89
CA GLN A 137 -20.84 -14.49 12.46
C GLN A 137 -19.55 -15.02 11.81
N TRP A 138 -18.62 -15.54 12.60
CA TRP A 138 -17.28 -15.94 12.13
C TRP A 138 -17.32 -16.91 10.94
N GLU A 139 -18.13 -17.96 11.03
CA GLU A 139 -18.20 -18.98 9.99
C GLU A 139 -18.64 -18.43 8.62
N ASN A 140 -19.43 -17.36 8.62
CA ASN A 140 -19.94 -16.72 7.41
C ASN A 140 -19.35 -15.33 7.17
N THR A 141 -18.14 -15.08 7.65
CA THR A 141 -17.40 -13.84 7.40
C THR A 141 -16.25 -14.11 6.45
N LEU A 142 -16.24 -13.41 5.31
CA LEU A 142 -15.08 -13.31 4.43
C LEU A 142 -14.11 -12.31 5.02
N VAL A 143 -12.86 -12.71 5.20
CA VAL A 143 -11.75 -11.85 5.60
C VAL A 143 -10.78 -11.74 4.43
N ILE A 144 -10.46 -10.51 4.03
CA ILE A 144 -9.43 -10.21 3.03
C ILE A 144 -8.35 -9.38 3.74
N PHE A 145 -7.12 -9.89 3.76
CA PHE A 145 -5.95 -9.18 4.27
C PHE A 145 -4.95 -8.96 3.14
N LEU A 146 -4.50 -7.73 2.99
CA LEU A 146 -3.49 -7.36 1.98
C LEU A 146 -2.65 -6.17 2.46
N SER A 147 -1.50 -6.00 1.84
CA SER A 147 -0.75 -4.74 1.82
C SER A 147 -0.92 -4.08 0.45
N ASP A 148 -1.01 -2.77 0.42
CA ASP A 148 -1.26 -1.99 -0.80
C ASP A 148 -0.03 -1.88 -1.72
N ASN A 149 1.17 -1.92 -1.13
CA ASN A 149 2.45 -1.89 -1.86
C ASN A 149 3.56 -2.60 -1.06
N GLY A 150 4.70 -2.77 -1.68
CA GLY A 150 5.90 -3.29 -1.03
C GLY A 150 6.50 -2.30 -0.02
N ALA A 151 7.45 -2.77 0.78
CA ALA A 151 8.10 -1.97 1.81
C ALA A 151 8.81 -0.75 1.23
N SER A 152 8.76 0.36 1.97
CA SER A 152 9.31 1.66 1.56
C SER A 152 10.78 1.81 1.91
N ALA A 153 11.56 2.32 0.95
CA ALA A 153 12.94 2.75 1.18
C ALA A 153 13.04 4.25 1.55
N GLU A 154 11.92 4.93 1.69
CA GLU A 154 11.88 6.37 1.96
C GLU A 154 12.60 6.70 3.28
N ILE A 155 13.26 7.85 3.29
CA ILE A 155 13.86 8.48 4.47
C ILE A 155 13.45 9.94 4.42
N MET A 156 12.59 10.35 5.36
CA MET A 156 12.07 11.70 5.41
C MET A 156 11.66 12.07 6.83
N ILE A 157 11.49 13.36 7.06
CA ILE A 157 10.91 13.93 8.28
C ILE A 157 9.81 14.89 7.82
N ARG A 158 8.67 14.88 8.50
CA ARG A 158 7.54 15.77 8.26
C ARG A 158 7.06 16.37 9.57
N GLY A 159 6.27 17.45 9.46
CA GLY A 159 5.66 18.10 10.63
C GLY A 159 6.70 18.71 11.56
N ASP A 160 6.48 18.56 12.86
CA ASP A 160 7.32 19.14 13.91
C ASP A 160 8.70 18.48 14.02
N GLY A 161 8.97 17.51 13.18
CA GLY A 161 10.28 16.95 13.03
C GLY A 161 10.51 15.71 13.87
N HIS A 162 11.75 15.57 14.33
CA HIS A 162 12.27 14.44 15.07
C HIS A 162 13.10 14.91 16.24
N ASP A 163 12.78 14.47 17.44
CA ASP A 163 13.61 14.69 18.61
C ASP A 163 14.65 13.55 18.74
N PRO A 164 15.93 13.81 18.46
CA PRO A 164 16.98 12.79 18.57
C PRO A 164 17.28 12.37 20.02
N ALA A 165 16.78 13.10 21.03
CA ALA A 165 16.91 12.75 22.44
C ALA A 165 15.76 11.86 22.95
N ALA A 166 14.67 11.77 22.18
CA ALA A 166 13.53 10.95 22.55
C ALA A 166 13.82 9.44 22.35
N SER A 167 13.08 8.61 23.05
CA SER A 167 13.19 7.15 22.90
C SER A 167 12.76 6.71 21.49
N PRO A 168 13.59 5.94 20.76
CA PRO A 168 13.25 5.48 19.43
C PRO A 168 11.90 4.75 19.38
N GLY A 169 11.00 5.19 18.49
CA GLY A 169 9.65 4.64 18.35
C GLY A 169 8.59 5.31 19.24
N SER A 170 8.95 6.34 20.01
CA SER A 170 7.98 7.21 20.69
C SER A 170 7.33 8.19 19.70
N GLU A 171 6.24 8.83 20.11
CA GLU A 171 5.52 9.84 19.31
C GLU A 171 6.35 11.07 18.93
N GLU A 172 7.45 11.33 19.67
CA GLU A 172 8.37 12.44 19.43
C GLU A 172 9.43 12.12 18.36
N THR A 173 9.48 10.87 17.86
CA THR A 173 10.44 10.44 16.83
C THR A 173 9.79 10.30 15.46
N TYR A 174 10.53 10.67 14.40
CA TYR A 174 10.10 10.44 13.03
C TYR A 174 11.11 9.53 12.32
N LEU A 175 10.88 8.23 12.37
CA LEU A 175 11.74 7.22 11.78
C LEU A 175 11.07 6.57 10.58
N CYS A 176 11.85 6.28 9.55
CA CYS A 176 11.44 5.53 8.36
C CYS A 176 12.23 4.23 8.27
N LEU A 177 11.71 3.22 7.54
CA LEU A 177 12.37 1.92 7.43
C LEU A 177 13.73 2.01 6.74
N GLY A 178 13.77 2.74 5.61
CA GLY A 178 14.99 2.94 4.82
C GLY A 178 15.36 1.75 3.90
N PRO A 179 16.36 1.95 3.00
CA PRO A 179 16.64 1.03 1.91
C PRO A 179 17.20 -0.34 2.35
N GLY A 180 17.97 -0.41 3.42
CA GLY A 180 18.53 -1.67 3.90
C GLY A 180 17.44 -2.64 4.35
N TRP A 181 16.56 -2.20 5.24
CA TRP A 181 15.50 -3.04 5.76
C TRP A 181 14.37 -3.27 4.76
N SER A 182 14.03 -2.29 3.91
CA SER A 182 13.03 -2.53 2.87
C SER A 182 13.50 -3.57 1.85
N THR A 183 14.81 -3.66 1.56
CA THR A 183 15.38 -4.75 0.75
C THR A 183 15.16 -6.11 1.41
N ALA A 184 15.35 -6.22 2.74
CA ALA A 184 15.07 -7.45 3.46
C ALA A 184 13.57 -7.78 3.50
N CYS A 185 12.71 -6.79 3.71
CA CYS A 185 11.24 -6.98 3.75
C CYS A 185 10.67 -7.39 2.39
N ASN A 186 11.21 -6.90 1.29
CA ASN A 186 10.73 -7.21 -0.06
C ASN A 186 11.32 -8.49 -0.66
N THR A 187 12.14 -9.23 0.10
CA THR A 187 12.70 -10.51 -0.34
C THR A 187 11.63 -11.45 -0.91
N PRO A 188 11.83 -12.07 -2.08
CA PRO A 188 13.07 -12.13 -2.88
C PRO A 188 13.16 -11.05 -3.97
N PHE A 189 12.26 -10.11 -3.99
CA PHE A 189 12.03 -9.19 -5.09
C PHE A 189 12.98 -7.99 -5.05
N ARG A 190 13.14 -7.36 -6.21
CA ARG A 190 13.95 -6.16 -6.38
C ARG A 190 13.15 -4.90 -6.04
N ARG A 191 13.86 -3.92 -5.50
CA ARG A 191 13.38 -2.57 -5.25
C ARG A 191 12.28 -2.48 -4.19
N HIS A 192 11.56 -1.37 -4.21
CA HIS A 192 10.76 -0.89 -3.08
C HIS A 192 9.49 -0.20 -3.58
N LYS A 193 8.59 0.15 -2.67
CA LYS A 193 7.50 1.10 -2.93
C LYS A 193 8.00 2.25 -3.83
N THR A 194 7.18 2.77 -4.69
CA THR A 194 7.44 3.77 -5.75
C THR A 194 7.83 3.13 -7.08
N TRP A 195 8.68 2.09 -7.08
CA TRP A 195 9.05 1.40 -8.32
C TRP A 195 8.01 0.36 -8.75
N THR A 196 7.89 0.18 -10.06
CA THR A 196 7.02 -0.85 -10.66
C THR A 196 7.68 -2.23 -10.74
N HIS A 197 8.85 -2.41 -10.12
CA HIS A 197 9.47 -3.72 -9.91
C HIS A 197 8.67 -4.55 -8.91
N GLU A 198 8.85 -5.88 -8.94
CA GLU A 198 8.12 -6.79 -8.05
C GLU A 198 8.22 -6.39 -6.56
N GLY A 199 9.36 -5.89 -6.09
CA GLY A 199 9.49 -5.43 -4.71
C GLY A 199 8.64 -4.22 -4.35
N GLY A 200 8.18 -3.44 -5.34
CA GLY A 200 7.26 -2.33 -5.11
C GLY A 200 5.78 -2.69 -5.23
N ILE A 201 5.44 -3.68 -6.07
CA ILE A 201 4.05 -3.96 -6.44
C ILE A 201 3.54 -5.35 -6.00
N THR A 202 4.43 -6.28 -5.63
CA THR A 202 4.03 -7.62 -5.21
C THR A 202 3.96 -7.73 -3.70
N THR A 203 2.76 -7.95 -3.19
CA THR A 203 2.46 -8.02 -1.76
C THR A 203 1.63 -9.27 -1.45
N PRO A 204 1.62 -9.73 -0.18
CA PRO A 204 0.75 -10.83 0.21
C PRO A 204 -0.72 -10.44 0.10
N LEU A 205 -1.54 -11.39 -0.37
CA LEU A 205 -2.98 -11.37 -0.29
C LEU A 205 -3.44 -12.65 0.39
N ILE A 206 -4.19 -12.53 1.48
CA ILE A 206 -4.75 -13.66 2.23
C ILE A 206 -6.27 -13.52 2.21
N ILE A 207 -6.96 -14.58 1.79
CA ILE A 207 -8.42 -14.63 1.80
C ILE A 207 -8.84 -15.82 2.67
N SER A 208 -9.73 -15.57 3.62
CA SER A 208 -10.26 -16.59 4.53
C SER A 208 -11.77 -16.44 4.67
N TRP A 209 -12.48 -17.54 4.46
CA TRP A 209 -13.93 -17.62 4.68
C TRP A 209 -14.29 -19.04 5.09
N PRO A 210 -14.48 -19.30 6.40
CA PRO A 210 -14.67 -20.67 6.90
C PRO A 210 -15.80 -21.46 6.22
N LYS A 211 -16.94 -20.83 5.97
CA LYS A 211 -18.09 -21.45 5.30
C LYS A 211 -17.98 -21.48 3.76
N GLY A 212 -17.32 -20.49 3.17
CA GLY A 212 -17.29 -20.30 1.72
C GLY A 212 -16.07 -20.90 1.02
N ILE A 213 -14.97 -21.15 1.74
CA ILE A 213 -13.73 -21.73 1.20
C ILE A 213 -13.45 -23.06 1.91
N ALA A 214 -13.66 -24.18 1.20
CA ALA A 214 -13.51 -25.51 1.76
C ALA A 214 -12.04 -25.87 2.04
N PHE A 215 -11.13 -25.46 1.18
CA PHE A 215 -9.71 -25.76 1.25
C PHE A 215 -8.96 -24.67 2.01
N ARG A 216 -8.19 -25.07 3.02
CA ARG A 216 -7.46 -24.15 3.90
C ARG A 216 -5.96 -24.31 3.73
N GLY A 217 -5.25 -23.18 3.82
CA GLY A 217 -3.78 -23.15 3.72
C GLY A 217 -3.24 -23.44 2.31
N GLU A 218 -4.09 -23.34 1.28
CA GLU A 218 -3.67 -23.57 -0.09
C GLU A 218 -3.16 -22.26 -0.74
N LEU A 219 -2.17 -22.42 -1.61
CA LEU A 219 -1.65 -21.34 -2.42
C LEU A 219 -2.43 -21.21 -3.74
N ARG A 220 -2.60 -19.97 -4.17
CA ARG A 220 -3.13 -19.62 -5.49
C ARG A 220 -2.06 -18.88 -6.27
N THR A 221 -1.89 -19.23 -7.55
CA THR A 221 -0.81 -18.70 -8.39
C THR A 221 -1.31 -17.67 -9.41
N THR A 222 -2.62 -17.52 -9.55
CA THR A 222 -3.17 -16.47 -10.41
C THR A 222 -2.83 -15.10 -9.84
N PRO A 223 -2.32 -14.17 -10.65
CA PRO A 223 -2.05 -12.82 -10.20
C PRO A 223 -3.36 -12.10 -9.81
N GLY A 224 -3.45 -11.65 -8.54
CA GLY A 224 -4.46 -10.70 -8.09
C GLY A 224 -3.91 -9.28 -8.14
N HIS A 225 -4.81 -8.31 -8.10
CA HIS A 225 -4.47 -6.89 -8.01
C HIS A 225 -5.46 -6.19 -7.06
N VAL A 226 -5.06 -5.10 -6.43
CA VAL A 226 -5.96 -4.37 -5.49
C VAL A 226 -7.28 -3.95 -6.14
N ILE A 227 -7.27 -3.70 -7.47
CA ILE A 227 -8.50 -3.39 -8.23
C ILE A 227 -9.51 -4.54 -8.26
N ASP A 228 -9.10 -5.76 -7.95
CA ASP A 228 -9.94 -6.97 -7.95
C ASP A 228 -10.78 -7.11 -6.68
N VAL A 229 -10.44 -6.37 -5.62
CA VAL A 229 -11.12 -6.48 -4.32
C VAL A 229 -12.59 -6.08 -4.44
N VAL A 230 -12.87 -4.94 -5.06
CA VAL A 230 -14.26 -4.44 -5.21
C VAL A 230 -15.12 -5.39 -6.06
N PRO A 231 -14.71 -5.81 -7.29
CA PRO A 231 -15.47 -6.79 -8.06
C PRO A 231 -15.69 -8.11 -7.31
N THR A 232 -14.71 -8.56 -6.51
CA THR A 232 -14.85 -9.78 -5.69
C THR A 232 -15.92 -9.62 -4.62
N ILE A 233 -15.94 -8.49 -3.92
CA ILE A 233 -16.95 -8.21 -2.89
C ILE A 233 -18.35 -8.11 -3.53
N LEU A 234 -18.49 -7.40 -4.64
CA LEU A 234 -19.76 -7.26 -5.36
C LEU A 234 -20.29 -8.61 -5.86
N ASP A 235 -19.40 -9.46 -6.37
CA ASP A 235 -19.78 -10.81 -6.83
C ASP A 235 -20.34 -11.65 -5.68
N ILE A 236 -19.66 -11.69 -4.53
CA ILE A 236 -20.11 -12.43 -3.34
C ILE A 236 -21.41 -11.86 -2.78
N ALA A 237 -21.58 -10.54 -2.83
CA ALA A 237 -22.78 -9.88 -2.37
C ALA A 237 -23.98 -10.06 -3.35
N GLY A 238 -23.78 -10.69 -4.51
CA GLY A 238 -24.80 -10.80 -5.56
C GLY A 238 -25.15 -9.46 -6.24
N ALA A 239 -24.21 -8.51 -6.20
CA ALA A 239 -24.39 -7.13 -6.67
C ALA A 239 -23.46 -6.76 -7.85
N LYS A 240 -22.92 -7.73 -8.56
CA LYS A 240 -21.95 -7.49 -9.66
C LYS A 240 -22.52 -6.73 -10.86
N ASP A 241 -23.84 -6.76 -11.02
CA ASP A 241 -24.52 -6.07 -12.12
C ASP A 241 -25.05 -4.68 -11.70
N VAL A 242 -24.68 -4.21 -10.52
CA VAL A 242 -25.03 -2.85 -10.08
C VAL A 242 -24.26 -1.85 -10.92
N ALA A 243 -25.00 -1.07 -11.72
CA ALA A 243 -24.42 0.02 -12.50
C ALA A 243 -23.77 1.06 -11.58
N THR A 244 -22.55 1.44 -11.90
CA THR A 244 -21.86 2.55 -11.24
C THR A 244 -21.86 3.77 -12.16
N ASP A 245 -21.97 4.96 -11.61
CA ASP A 245 -21.90 6.22 -12.38
C ASP A 245 -20.48 6.57 -12.86
N GLY A 246 -19.53 5.67 -12.65
CA GLY A 246 -18.11 5.84 -13.00
C GLY A 246 -17.71 5.02 -14.24
N PRO A 247 -16.45 5.15 -14.66
CA PRO A 247 -15.89 4.30 -15.71
C PRO A 247 -15.89 2.84 -15.27
N ASP A 248 -15.91 1.93 -16.25
CA ASP A 248 -15.86 0.50 -15.99
C ASP A 248 -14.63 0.14 -15.17
N SER A 249 -14.84 -0.68 -14.13
CA SER A 249 -13.72 -1.17 -13.31
C SER A 249 -12.89 -2.19 -14.11
N PRO A 250 -11.56 -1.99 -14.24
CA PRO A 250 -10.71 -2.97 -14.91
C PRO A 250 -10.45 -4.22 -14.06
N GLY A 251 -10.86 -4.21 -12.78
CA GLY A 251 -10.71 -5.33 -11.85
C GLY A 251 -11.56 -6.53 -12.23
N LYS A 252 -11.15 -7.70 -11.78
CA LYS A 252 -11.82 -8.98 -12.00
C LYS A 252 -12.15 -9.66 -10.67
N SER A 253 -13.28 -10.31 -10.56
CA SER A 253 -13.62 -11.09 -9.37
C SER A 253 -12.67 -12.26 -9.19
N LEU A 254 -12.17 -12.43 -7.96
CA LEU A 254 -11.30 -13.54 -7.55
C LEU A 254 -12.10 -14.75 -7.04
N VAL A 255 -13.43 -14.72 -7.06
CA VAL A 255 -14.29 -15.78 -6.49
C VAL A 255 -13.99 -17.16 -7.09
N ALA A 256 -13.67 -17.24 -8.38
CA ALA A 256 -13.28 -18.49 -9.02
C ALA A 256 -12.05 -19.16 -8.36
N THR A 257 -11.17 -18.39 -7.71
CA THR A 257 -9.99 -18.92 -7.01
C THR A 257 -10.31 -19.50 -5.62
N PHE A 258 -11.53 -19.36 -5.12
CA PHE A 258 -11.90 -19.82 -3.77
C PHE A 258 -12.04 -21.34 -3.69
N THR A 259 -12.40 -21.98 -4.79
CA THR A 259 -12.61 -23.42 -4.86
C THR A 259 -11.43 -24.19 -5.45
N GLU A 260 -10.65 -23.54 -6.30
CA GLU A 260 -9.52 -24.17 -6.99
C GLU A 260 -8.49 -23.12 -7.42
N ASN A 261 -7.32 -23.54 -7.87
CA ASN A 261 -6.29 -22.66 -8.41
C ASN A 261 -6.64 -22.23 -9.86
N SER A 262 -7.78 -21.56 -10.02
CA SER A 262 -8.27 -21.07 -11.30
C SER A 262 -7.48 -19.89 -11.81
N ILE A 263 -7.38 -19.78 -13.12
CA ILE A 263 -6.83 -18.58 -13.77
C ILE A 263 -7.94 -17.52 -13.87
N VAL A 264 -7.67 -16.32 -13.41
CA VAL A 264 -8.52 -15.16 -13.62
C VAL A 264 -8.13 -14.51 -14.93
N GLU A 265 -8.98 -14.68 -15.94
CA GLU A 265 -8.73 -14.18 -17.29
C GLU A 265 -8.72 -12.65 -17.32
N ARG A 266 -7.61 -12.10 -17.84
CA ARG A 266 -7.44 -10.66 -18.06
C ARG A 266 -6.51 -10.41 -19.23
N SER A 267 -6.74 -9.31 -19.95
CA SER A 267 -5.89 -8.93 -21.09
C SER A 267 -4.48 -8.59 -20.66
N HIS A 268 -4.33 -7.88 -19.54
CA HIS A 268 -3.06 -7.45 -18.97
C HIS A 268 -3.28 -6.86 -17.57
N LEU A 269 -2.17 -6.60 -16.85
CA LEU A 269 -2.07 -5.71 -15.70
C LEU A 269 -1.14 -4.55 -16.06
N TRP A 270 -1.45 -3.35 -15.53
CA TRP A 270 -0.79 -2.12 -15.94
C TRP A 270 -0.46 -1.24 -14.73
N TRP A 271 0.72 -0.62 -14.73
CA TRP A 271 1.19 0.27 -13.67
C TRP A 271 1.85 1.52 -14.24
N PHE A 272 1.60 2.63 -13.58
CA PHE A 272 2.29 3.90 -13.79
C PHE A 272 2.38 4.68 -12.48
N HIS A 273 3.59 4.96 -12.01
CA HIS A 273 3.84 5.70 -10.78
C HIS A 273 5.18 6.46 -10.90
N ASP A 274 5.18 7.78 -10.66
CA ASP A 274 6.38 8.65 -10.69
C ASP A 274 7.25 8.49 -11.95
N GLY A 275 6.61 8.25 -13.09
CA GLY A 275 7.29 8.00 -14.36
C GLY A 275 7.81 6.58 -14.54
N HIS A 276 7.73 5.72 -13.51
CA HIS A 276 7.97 4.29 -13.62
C HIS A 276 6.77 3.63 -14.30
N LYS A 277 7.04 2.71 -15.20
CA LYS A 277 6.05 2.08 -16.06
C LYS A 277 6.17 0.57 -15.96
N ALA A 278 5.04 -0.15 -15.98
CA ALA A 278 5.06 -1.60 -16.19
C ALA A 278 3.77 -2.07 -16.83
N VAL A 279 3.87 -3.18 -17.54
CA VAL A 279 2.74 -3.95 -18.06
C VAL A 279 3.08 -5.43 -17.98
N MET A 280 2.11 -6.23 -17.55
CA MET A 280 2.24 -7.68 -17.44
C MET A 280 1.14 -8.36 -18.26
N LYS A 281 1.54 -9.31 -19.11
CA LYS A 281 0.64 -10.15 -19.89
C LYS A 281 1.25 -11.54 -20.09
N ASP A 282 0.47 -12.58 -19.88
CA ASP A 282 0.85 -13.99 -20.11
C ASP A 282 2.18 -14.40 -19.44
N GLY A 283 2.41 -13.87 -18.22
CA GLY A 283 3.61 -14.12 -17.43
C GLY A 283 4.85 -13.31 -17.88
N TRP A 284 4.74 -12.51 -18.93
CA TRP A 284 5.77 -11.55 -19.32
C TRP A 284 5.51 -10.19 -18.71
N LYS A 285 6.55 -9.53 -18.24
CA LYS A 285 6.49 -8.17 -17.71
C LYS A 285 7.52 -7.29 -18.41
N ALA A 286 7.04 -6.25 -19.09
CA ALA A 286 7.89 -5.15 -19.52
C ALA A 286 7.81 -4.04 -18.48
N LEU A 287 8.94 -3.47 -18.10
CA LEU A 287 9.01 -2.34 -17.20
C LEU A 287 10.06 -1.32 -17.62
N ALA A 288 9.83 -0.05 -17.30
CA ALA A 288 10.80 1.01 -17.49
C ALA A 288 10.85 1.91 -16.26
N THR A 289 12.02 2.10 -15.68
CA THR A 289 12.21 3.17 -14.69
C THR A 289 12.16 4.52 -15.37
N ASN A 290 11.81 5.56 -14.62
CA ASN A 290 11.67 6.91 -15.17
C ASN A 290 12.88 7.35 -15.99
N GLY A 291 12.66 7.69 -17.26
CA GLY A 291 13.70 8.12 -18.20
C GLY A 291 14.64 7.02 -18.72
N LYS A 292 14.37 5.74 -18.43
CA LYS A 292 15.18 4.61 -18.89
C LYS A 292 14.47 3.82 -20.00
N LYS A 293 15.24 2.94 -20.67
CA LYS A 293 14.70 1.98 -21.64
C LYS A 293 13.77 0.97 -20.94
N TRP A 294 13.01 0.26 -21.74
CA TRP A 294 12.22 -0.87 -21.30
C TRP A 294 13.10 -2.12 -21.12
N ASP A 295 12.97 -2.78 -19.98
CA ASP A 295 13.49 -4.10 -19.66
C ASP A 295 12.34 -5.12 -19.77
N LEU A 296 12.65 -6.39 -19.99
CA LEU A 296 11.69 -7.47 -20.17
C LEU A 296 12.03 -8.67 -19.28
N TYR A 297 11.03 -9.16 -18.56
CA TYR A 297 11.17 -10.31 -17.65
C TYR A 297 10.11 -11.36 -17.89
N ASP A 298 10.53 -12.65 -17.88
CA ASP A 298 9.62 -13.79 -17.82
C ASP A 298 9.36 -14.14 -16.34
N LEU A 299 8.25 -13.70 -15.79
CA LEU A 299 7.93 -13.89 -14.37
C LEU A 299 7.58 -15.33 -14.01
N ARG A 300 7.33 -16.21 -14.99
CA ARG A 300 7.10 -17.64 -14.75
C ARG A 300 8.36 -18.34 -14.23
N THR A 301 9.53 -17.84 -14.62
CA THR A 301 10.84 -18.39 -14.27
C THR A 301 11.74 -17.42 -13.52
N ASN A 302 11.43 -16.14 -13.53
CA ASN A 302 12.31 -15.07 -13.03
C ASN A 302 11.53 -13.95 -12.32
N ARG A 303 10.73 -14.30 -11.31
CA ARG A 303 9.99 -13.31 -10.53
C ARG A 303 10.88 -12.33 -9.75
N ALA A 304 12.15 -12.71 -9.52
CA ALA A 304 13.14 -11.81 -8.94
C ALA A 304 13.64 -10.72 -9.90
N GLU A 305 13.18 -10.73 -11.18
CA GLU A 305 13.58 -9.76 -12.22
C GLU A 305 15.11 -9.65 -12.37
N ALA A 306 15.82 -10.79 -12.22
CA ALA A 306 17.27 -10.83 -12.22
C ALA A 306 17.88 -10.86 -13.64
N ILE A 307 17.11 -11.25 -14.65
CA ILE A 307 17.59 -11.47 -16.03
C ILE A 307 16.72 -10.67 -16.99
N ASP A 308 17.26 -9.58 -17.52
CA ASP A 308 16.62 -8.81 -18.58
C ASP A 308 16.75 -9.54 -19.92
N GLN A 309 15.62 -9.82 -20.56
CA GLN A 309 15.51 -10.50 -21.85
C GLN A 309 15.12 -9.54 -23.00
N SER A 310 15.16 -8.23 -22.77
CA SER A 310 14.72 -7.23 -23.76
C SER A 310 15.53 -7.29 -25.05
N GLY A 311 16.81 -7.62 -24.96
CA GLY A 311 17.68 -7.79 -26.12
C GLY A 311 17.42 -9.08 -26.91
N GLU A 312 16.95 -10.13 -26.24
CA GLU A 312 16.67 -11.45 -26.84
C GLU A 312 15.26 -11.55 -27.43
N GLN A 313 14.32 -10.74 -26.89
CA GLN A 313 12.89 -10.78 -27.23
C GLN A 313 12.36 -9.38 -27.60
N PRO A 314 12.95 -8.68 -28.60
CA PRO A 314 12.57 -7.30 -28.91
C PRO A 314 11.11 -7.17 -29.40
N GLU A 315 10.59 -8.19 -30.09
CA GLU A 315 9.19 -8.19 -30.55
C GLU A 315 8.20 -8.25 -29.37
N LYS A 316 8.54 -9.02 -28.32
CA LYS A 316 7.73 -9.06 -27.09
C LYS A 316 7.76 -7.72 -26.35
N VAL A 317 8.90 -7.05 -26.34
CA VAL A 317 8.97 -5.67 -25.80
C VAL A 317 8.04 -4.75 -26.57
N ILE A 318 8.09 -4.75 -27.91
CA ILE A 318 7.24 -3.91 -28.76
C ILE A 318 5.74 -4.20 -28.50
N GLU A 319 5.36 -5.48 -28.42
CA GLU A 319 3.97 -5.88 -28.10
C GLU A 319 3.51 -5.27 -26.76
N LEU A 320 4.29 -5.47 -25.72
CA LEU A 320 3.90 -5.04 -24.36
C LEU A 320 3.93 -3.52 -24.22
N VAL A 321 4.92 -2.86 -24.78
CA VAL A 321 5.00 -1.38 -24.78
C VAL A 321 3.80 -0.77 -25.49
N LYS A 322 3.37 -1.35 -26.61
CA LYS A 322 2.16 -0.89 -27.30
C LYS A 322 0.92 -1.00 -26.40
N ILE A 323 0.76 -2.09 -25.67
CA ILE A 323 -0.35 -2.26 -24.73
C ILE A 323 -0.29 -1.17 -23.63
N TRP A 324 0.90 -0.91 -23.11
CA TRP A 324 1.10 0.11 -22.10
C TRP A 324 0.73 1.51 -22.61
N ASP A 325 1.18 1.87 -23.81
CA ASP A 325 0.93 3.17 -24.43
C ASP A 325 -0.56 3.36 -24.77
N ASP A 326 -1.22 2.34 -25.31
CA ASP A 326 -2.65 2.37 -25.61
C ASP A 326 -3.49 2.59 -24.32
N GLN A 327 -3.17 1.86 -23.24
CA GLN A 327 -3.87 1.99 -21.97
C GLN A 327 -3.59 3.35 -21.29
N PHE A 328 -2.37 3.85 -21.42
CA PHE A 328 -2.04 5.20 -20.91
C PHE A 328 -2.83 6.28 -21.62
N ALA A 329 -2.98 6.17 -22.95
CA ALA A 329 -3.77 7.11 -23.73
C ALA A 329 -5.26 7.07 -23.31
N GLU A 330 -5.83 5.88 -23.16
CA GLU A 330 -7.21 5.69 -22.68
C GLU A 330 -7.43 6.32 -21.30
N PHE A 331 -6.60 5.98 -20.31
CA PHE A 331 -6.73 6.52 -18.95
C PHE A 331 -6.53 8.02 -18.90
N LYS A 332 -5.61 8.55 -19.71
CA LYS A 332 -5.41 10.00 -19.84
C LYS A 332 -6.65 10.68 -20.38
N ASP A 333 -7.26 10.14 -21.42
CA ASP A 333 -8.47 10.70 -22.04
C ASP A 333 -9.66 10.63 -21.08
N LEU A 334 -9.83 9.52 -20.34
CA LEU A 334 -10.84 9.38 -19.30
C LEU A 334 -10.64 10.42 -18.18
N ALA A 335 -9.42 10.58 -17.69
CA ALA A 335 -9.10 11.56 -16.66
C ALA A 335 -9.38 13.00 -17.16
N LEU A 336 -9.00 13.34 -18.39
CA LEU A 336 -9.24 14.65 -18.96
C LEU A 336 -10.74 14.89 -19.23
N SER A 337 -11.50 13.89 -19.65
CA SER A 337 -12.94 14.03 -19.93
C SER A 337 -13.75 14.28 -18.67
N SER A 338 -13.31 13.76 -17.53
CA SER A 338 -13.96 13.94 -16.22
C SER A 338 -13.67 15.30 -15.55
N MET A 339 -12.71 16.07 -16.06
CA MET A 339 -12.32 17.37 -15.50
C MET A 339 -13.12 18.51 -16.10
N SER A 340 -13.47 19.51 -15.27
CA SER A 340 -13.94 20.80 -15.71
C SER A 340 -12.82 21.58 -16.44
N GLU A 341 -13.17 22.61 -17.17
CA GLU A 341 -12.21 23.45 -17.92
C GLU A 341 -11.20 24.13 -16.98
N ASP A 342 -11.66 24.63 -15.83
CA ASP A 342 -10.81 25.24 -14.79
C ASP A 342 -9.83 24.22 -14.15
N GLU A 343 -10.26 23.00 -13.96
CA GLU A 343 -9.41 21.92 -13.43
C GLU A 343 -8.31 21.52 -14.42
N ARG A 344 -8.66 21.43 -15.72
CA ARG A 344 -7.69 21.17 -16.80
C ARG A 344 -6.62 22.25 -16.88
N GLU A 345 -7.04 23.52 -16.79
CA GLU A 345 -6.11 24.66 -16.81
C GLU A 345 -5.19 24.66 -15.56
N THR A 346 -5.76 24.38 -14.40
CA THR A 346 -5.02 24.29 -13.13
C THR A 346 -4.00 23.15 -13.17
N GLN A 347 -4.39 21.98 -13.67
CA GLN A 347 -3.49 20.84 -13.81
C GLN A 347 -2.38 21.09 -14.85
N ALA A 348 -2.72 21.72 -15.98
CA ALA A 348 -1.74 22.13 -16.99
C ALA A 348 -0.70 23.10 -16.39
N LYS A 349 -1.15 24.06 -15.58
CA LYS A 349 -0.27 24.99 -14.84
C LYS A 349 0.58 24.28 -13.80
N ALA A 350 0.02 23.31 -13.07
CA ALA A 350 0.75 22.49 -12.09
C ALA A 350 1.81 21.61 -12.76
N MET A 351 1.48 20.94 -13.86
CA MET A 351 2.44 20.16 -14.65
C MET A 351 3.56 21.01 -15.24
N ALA A 352 3.27 22.23 -15.66
CA ALA A 352 4.27 23.19 -16.13
C ALA A 352 5.18 23.68 -15.00
N ARG A 353 4.65 23.79 -13.76
CA ARG A 353 5.41 24.16 -12.56
C ARG A 353 6.18 22.97 -11.97
N GLY A 354 5.61 21.77 -11.98
CA GLY A 354 6.21 20.54 -11.42
C GLY A 354 7.49 20.08 -12.11
N ARG A 355 7.78 20.58 -13.31
CA ARG A 355 9.10 20.46 -13.95
C ARG A 355 10.18 21.34 -13.30
N ARG A 356 9.83 22.23 -12.37
CA ARG A 356 10.78 23.15 -11.71
C ARG A 356 10.90 23.00 -10.20
N ASN A 357 9.96 22.36 -9.50
CA ASN A 357 10.01 22.25 -8.04
C ASN A 357 9.36 20.96 -7.54
N SER A 358 10.16 19.95 -7.25
CA SER A 358 9.77 18.86 -6.37
C SER A 358 9.89 19.21 -4.87
N SER A 359 9.93 20.49 -4.55
CA SER A 359 10.00 21.02 -3.19
C SER A 359 8.84 22.00 -2.97
N ALA A 360 7.61 21.50 -2.88
CA ALA A 360 6.58 22.26 -2.20
C ALA A 360 6.85 22.13 -0.70
N GLN A 361 7.34 23.20 -0.08
CA GLN A 361 7.19 23.43 1.34
C GLN A 361 5.72 23.21 1.69
N ILE A 362 5.48 22.28 2.62
CA ILE A 362 4.19 22.20 3.30
C ILE A 362 4.23 23.37 4.30
N ASP A 363 3.79 24.53 3.84
CA ASP A 363 3.56 25.66 4.73
C ASP A 363 2.50 25.27 5.76
N ALA A 364 2.65 25.84 6.96
CA ALA A 364 1.87 25.59 8.15
C ALA A 364 0.39 25.27 7.89
N LEU A 365 -0.16 24.34 8.67
CA LEU A 365 -1.54 23.88 8.67
C LEU A 365 -2.53 25.01 8.33
N PRO A 366 -3.36 24.85 7.29
CA PRO A 366 -4.42 25.81 7.04
C PRO A 366 -5.39 25.85 8.24
N PRO A 367 -5.86 27.03 8.63
CA PRO A 367 -6.83 27.14 9.71
C PRO A 367 -8.07 26.35 9.33
N ALA A 368 -8.49 25.45 10.22
CA ALA A 368 -9.68 24.59 10.16
C ALA A 368 -9.94 24.05 8.75
N LYS A 369 -9.63 22.80 8.50
CA LYS A 369 -9.81 22.13 7.19
C LYS A 369 -11.09 22.63 6.53
N GLN A 370 -10.98 23.35 5.40
CA GLN A 370 -12.14 23.78 4.65
C GLN A 370 -12.92 22.57 4.21
N SER A 371 -14.10 22.43 4.74
CA SER A 371 -14.97 21.28 4.56
C SER A 371 -15.39 21.10 3.11
N LEU A 372 -15.00 19.97 2.51
CA LEU A 372 -15.65 19.49 1.29
C LEU A 372 -17.09 19.04 1.64
N PHE A 373 -18.07 19.33 0.78
CA PHE A 373 -19.45 18.79 0.85
C PHE A 373 -20.21 19.04 2.15
N ASN A 374 -20.32 20.28 2.63
CA ASN A 374 -21.08 20.59 3.85
C ASN A 374 -20.67 19.74 5.08
N SER A 375 -19.40 19.40 5.21
CA SER A 375 -18.91 18.68 6.36
C SER A 375 -19.04 19.54 7.63
N GLN A 376 -19.33 18.88 8.74
CA GLN A 376 -19.27 19.48 10.07
C GLN A 376 -17.85 19.24 10.62
N SER A 377 -17.17 20.32 10.97
CA SER A 377 -15.90 20.24 11.69
C SER A 377 -16.16 20.08 13.17
N LEU A 378 -15.41 19.19 13.82
CA LEU A 378 -15.46 18.93 15.25
C LEU A 378 -14.03 18.86 15.78
N GLU A 379 -13.91 18.78 17.10
CA GLU A 379 -12.67 18.48 17.79
C GLU A 379 -12.87 17.25 18.69
N ILE A 380 -11.99 16.28 18.60
CA ILE A 380 -12.00 15.07 19.42
C ILE A 380 -10.66 14.96 20.13
N ASN A 381 -10.66 15.14 21.44
CA ASN A 381 -9.46 15.10 22.29
C ASN A 381 -8.32 16.03 21.80
N GLY A 382 -8.65 17.22 21.31
CA GLY A 382 -7.67 18.18 20.79
C GLY A 382 -7.29 17.98 19.32
N HIS A 383 -7.82 16.93 18.65
CA HIS A 383 -7.57 16.67 17.26
C HIS A 383 -8.69 17.14 16.36
N PRO A 384 -8.41 17.83 15.23
CA PRO A 384 -9.42 18.19 14.25
C PRO A 384 -10.12 16.95 13.70
N ALA A 385 -11.44 17.01 13.63
CA ALA A 385 -12.25 15.93 13.08
C ALA A 385 -13.35 16.50 12.18
N PHE A 386 -13.90 15.66 11.32
CA PHE A 386 -14.99 16.06 10.45
C PHE A 386 -16.02 14.93 10.26
N VAL A 387 -17.24 15.33 9.94
CA VAL A 387 -18.30 14.43 9.49
C VAL A 387 -18.97 15.02 8.25
N MET A 388 -19.06 14.24 7.18
CA MET A 388 -19.84 14.53 5.99
C MET A 388 -21.11 13.70 6.04
N ASN A 389 -22.26 14.34 6.07
CA ASN A 389 -23.56 13.65 6.11
C ASN A 389 -24.17 13.62 4.71
N PRO A 390 -24.74 12.48 4.27
CA PRO A 390 -25.51 12.42 3.02
C PRO A 390 -26.83 13.19 3.18
N GLU A 391 -27.31 13.78 2.10
CA GLU A 391 -28.61 14.46 2.06
C GLU A 391 -29.77 13.48 2.36
N ASN A 392 -29.65 12.26 1.85
CA ASN A 392 -30.62 11.18 2.01
C ASN A 392 -29.94 9.97 2.65
N PRO A 393 -29.85 9.88 3.99
CA PRO A 393 -29.22 8.74 4.65
C PRO A 393 -29.86 7.42 4.30
N ALA A 394 -29.09 6.41 3.96
CA ALA A 394 -29.56 5.06 3.75
C ALA A 394 -30.14 4.47 5.07
N PRO A 395 -31.06 3.48 4.98
CA PRO A 395 -31.57 2.78 6.15
C PRO A 395 -30.42 2.27 7.04
N GLY A 396 -30.53 2.48 8.35
CA GLY A 396 -29.48 2.12 9.31
C GLY A 396 -28.38 3.17 9.46
N LYS A 397 -28.41 4.26 8.68
CA LYS A 397 -27.44 5.37 8.72
C LYS A 397 -25.99 4.87 8.68
N PRO A 398 -25.60 4.13 7.64
CA PRO A 398 -24.24 3.61 7.53
C PRO A 398 -23.24 4.77 7.46
N TRP A 399 -22.04 4.52 7.95
CA TRP A 399 -20.95 5.47 7.86
C TRP A 399 -19.62 4.76 7.64
N VAL A 400 -18.64 5.46 7.07
CA VAL A 400 -17.27 4.99 6.83
C VAL A 400 -16.31 5.90 7.61
N PHE A 401 -15.34 5.30 8.27
CA PHE A 401 -14.23 6.03 8.85
C PHE A 401 -13.16 6.27 7.77
N TYR A 402 -12.80 7.53 7.60
CA TYR A 402 -11.71 7.96 6.73
C TYR A 402 -10.56 8.47 7.60
N GLY A 403 -9.41 7.81 7.52
CA GLY A 403 -8.18 8.22 8.22
C GLY A 403 -7.30 9.08 7.31
N PRO A 404 -7.33 10.42 7.43
CA PRO A 404 -6.44 11.26 6.64
C PRO A 404 -4.99 11.02 7.05
N THR A 405 -4.14 10.73 6.08
CA THR A 405 -2.70 10.46 6.31
C THR A 405 -1.83 11.70 6.13
N LEU A 406 -2.39 12.78 5.60
CA LEU A 406 -1.70 14.04 5.37
C LEU A 406 -2.58 15.20 5.84
N PRO A 407 -2.00 16.30 6.36
CA PRO A 407 -2.75 17.46 6.84
C PRO A 407 -3.68 18.11 5.81
N ALA A 408 -3.38 17.93 4.52
CA ALA A 408 -4.21 18.47 3.43
C ALA A 408 -5.46 17.62 3.13
N TYR A 409 -5.53 16.38 3.63
CA TYR A 409 -6.66 15.48 3.36
C TYR A 409 -7.82 15.68 4.36
N PRO A 410 -9.08 15.46 3.93
CA PRO A 410 -9.48 15.17 2.55
C PRO A 410 -9.31 16.36 1.61
N ASP A 411 -8.87 16.11 0.38
CA ASP A 411 -8.73 17.10 -0.65
C ASP A 411 -9.61 16.83 -1.89
N ARG A 412 -9.42 17.60 -2.97
CA ARG A 412 -10.20 17.45 -4.20
C ARG A 412 -9.95 16.11 -4.92
N ALA A 413 -8.80 15.48 -4.76
CA ALA A 413 -8.50 14.20 -5.39
C ALA A 413 -9.42 13.06 -4.89
N GLU A 414 -9.87 13.16 -3.64
CA GLU A 414 -10.76 12.18 -3.01
C GLU A 414 -12.24 12.53 -3.16
N SER A 415 -12.54 13.71 -3.71
CA SER A 415 -13.91 14.22 -3.78
C SER A 415 -14.86 13.28 -4.52
N TRP A 416 -14.40 12.60 -5.57
CA TRP A 416 -15.22 11.63 -6.29
C TRP A 416 -15.63 10.45 -5.37
N MET A 417 -14.70 9.88 -4.64
CA MET A 417 -14.94 8.78 -3.71
C MET A 417 -15.94 9.19 -2.61
N HIS A 418 -15.71 10.35 -2.01
CA HIS A 418 -16.62 10.89 -1.00
C HIS A 418 -18.03 11.14 -1.55
N GLN A 419 -18.15 11.66 -2.77
CA GLN A 419 -19.44 11.84 -3.43
C GLN A 419 -20.18 10.50 -3.63
N GLN A 420 -19.49 9.42 -4.00
CA GLN A 420 -20.13 8.12 -4.17
C GLN A 420 -20.68 7.60 -2.84
N PHE A 421 -19.96 7.72 -1.74
CA PHE A 421 -20.48 7.36 -0.42
C PHE A 421 -21.70 8.20 -0.04
N LEU A 422 -21.62 9.52 -0.20
CA LEU A 422 -22.74 10.43 0.12
C LEU A 422 -23.97 10.16 -0.75
N LYS A 423 -23.81 9.91 -2.06
CA LYS A 423 -24.90 9.51 -2.96
C LYS A 423 -25.54 8.19 -2.55
N ALA A 424 -24.74 7.23 -2.08
CA ALA A 424 -25.23 5.95 -1.55
C ALA A 424 -25.89 6.08 -0.17
N GLY A 425 -26.00 7.27 0.38
CA GLY A 425 -26.59 7.51 1.70
C GLY A 425 -25.64 7.15 2.86
N ILE A 426 -24.34 7.03 2.62
CA ILE A 426 -23.32 6.65 3.60
C ILE A 426 -22.61 7.91 4.09
N ALA A 427 -22.56 8.12 5.41
CA ALA A 427 -21.80 9.20 6.00
C ALA A 427 -20.29 8.91 6.02
N ILE A 428 -19.48 9.96 6.04
CA ILE A 428 -18.02 9.84 6.14
C ILE A 428 -17.58 10.60 7.39
N ALA A 429 -16.80 9.98 8.24
CA ALA A 429 -16.21 10.62 9.41
C ALA A 429 -14.70 10.40 9.43
N GLY A 430 -13.94 11.40 9.84
CA GLY A 430 -12.49 11.30 9.97
C GLY A 430 -11.97 12.13 11.14
N VAL A 431 -10.83 11.73 11.67
CA VAL A 431 -10.08 12.43 12.71
C VAL A 431 -8.64 12.57 12.23
N ASP A 432 -8.11 13.77 12.38
CA ASP A 432 -6.70 14.07 12.13
C ASP A 432 -5.91 13.71 13.40
N VAL A 433 -5.03 12.71 13.32
CA VAL A 433 -4.26 12.20 14.47
C VAL A 433 -2.78 12.42 14.23
#